data_da0ccfa36b4885e6dc072eb1b6ff5c70
#
_entry.id   da0ccfa36b4885e6dc072eb1b6ff5c70
#
_cell.length_a   1.000
_cell.length_b   1.000
_cell.length_c   1.000
_cell.angle_alpha   90.00
_cell.angle_beta   90.00
_cell.angle_gamma   90.00
#
_symmetry.space_group_name_H-M   'P 1'
#
loop_
_entity.id
_entity.type
_entity.pdbx_description
1 polymer ?
#
loop_
_entity_poly.entity_id
_entity_poly.type
_entity_poly.pdbx_seq_one_letter_code
_entity_poly.pdbx_strand_id
1 'polypeptide(L)'
;MEMSPHEARRFKLRRHNSRPKTRLDNLPEDVIQKILSRLPLKEVVQISTLSSGWRHVWRYHPDLIFSVEKLFDGKDKGDQEFVTSVNDILKDHYCTVVNKFKVNYGLSEEHGDDLDEWLRFSVLSKAKNVVLDLRPPPKCPDNVYNFPLHLFDDRNSSCVLSLRLVLVCLRPAPNFCGFANLRSLKLHRVYVSKDLHCMLPHCVVLEWLSLTDCFMPSFTMSEPLDHLQYACIQNCSLQSMELHAPNLTVFEYSEQDVPIVLGKFHKLTKAKIEVLSDSDNLDYTFSHLVRAMPNAEEISLRIHIQNEARQFMTDSRCDFINLRYLNIEVLVDGDPGCSSGILRLASLLELTPSLDVQSACVV
;
A
#
# COMPACT_ATOMS: atom_id res chain seq x y z
N MET A 1 37.36 4.66 -90.29
CA MET A 1 35.90 4.88 -90.41
C MET A 1 35.36 4.82 -89.00
N GLU A 2 35.08 5.97 -88.54
CA GLU A 2 34.77 6.29 -87.12
C GLU A 2 33.45 5.71 -86.68
N MET A 3 33.40 5.18 -85.50
CA MET A 3 32.15 4.94 -84.77
C MET A 3 32.08 5.89 -83.59
N SER A 4 31.04 6.71 -83.63
CA SER A 4 30.69 7.74 -82.71
C SER A 4 30.30 7.21 -81.32
N PRO A 5 30.66 7.93 -80.28
CA PRO A 5 30.36 7.53 -78.90
C PRO A 5 29.11 8.23 -78.43
N HIS A 6 27.97 7.64 -78.51
CA HIS A 6 26.78 8.09 -77.74
C HIS A 6 25.82 6.97 -77.52
N GLU A 7 25.75 6.54 -76.28
CA GLU A 7 24.54 6.29 -75.52
C GLU A 7 24.83 5.52 -74.20
N ALA A 8 25.59 6.16 -73.38
CA ALA A 8 25.56 5.80 -71.97
C ALA A 8 24.22 6.26 -71.38
N ARG A 9 23.16 5.45 -71.49
CA ARG A 9 21.95 5.65 -70.73
C ARG A 9 22.26 5.60 -69.25
N ARG A 10 22.34 6.78 -68.63
CA ARG A 10 22.31 6.95 -67.20
C ARG A 10 20.98 6.40 -66.68
N PHE A 11 20.97 5.16 -66.20
CA PHE A 11 19.97 4.70 -65.25
C PHE A 11 20.18 5.47 -63.95
N LYS A 12 19.49 6.60 -63.82
CA LYS A 12 19.25 7.24 -62.52
C LYS A 12 18.36 6.30 -61.77
N LEU A 13 18.95 5.48 -60.92
CA LEU A 13 18.28 4.84 -59.80
C LEU A 13 17.74 5.98 -58.91
N ARG A 14 16.49 6.36 -59.17
CA ARG A 14 15.69 7.11 -58.22
C ARG A 14 15.55 6.20 -56.98
N ARG A 15 16.45 6.35 -56.01
CA ARG A 15 16.19 5.91 -54.67
C ARG A 15 15.01 6.71 -54.13
N HIS A 16 13.79 6.21 -54.39
CA HIS A 16 12.62 6.57 -53.62
C HIS A 16 12.74 5.88 -52.27
N ASN A 17 13.65 6.39 -51.43
CA ASN A 17 13.72 6.06 -50.04
C ASN A 17 12.83 7.07 -49.27
N SER A 18 11.59 7.20 -49.69
CA SER A 18 10.55 7.76 -48.82
C SER A 18 10.10 6.63 -47.91
N ARG A 19 10.85 6.37 -46.82
CA ARG A 19 10.25 5.79 -45.64
C ARG A 19 8.98 6.63 -45.40
N PRO A 20 7.78 6.04 -45.35
CA PRO A 20 6.62 6.79 -44.95
C PRO A 20 7.01 7.45 -43.62
N LYS A 21 7.07 8.77 -43.60
CA LYS A 21 7.12 9.50 -42.33
C LYS A 21 5.78 9.20 -41.68
N THR A 22 5.70 8.14 -40.90
CA THR A 22 4.56 7.86 -40.04
C THR A 22 4.47 9.05 -39.13
N ARG A 23 3.73 10.06 -39.53
CA ARG A 23 3.40 11.17 -38.64
C ARG A 23 2.53 10.58 -37.57
N LEU A 24 2.89 10.80 -36.32
CA LEU A 24 2.10 10.40 -35.19
C LEU A 24 0.66 10.91 -35.28
N ASP A 25 0.44 12.04 -35.95
CA ASP A 25 -0.88 12.62 -36.26
C ASP A 25 -1.78 11.74 -37.11
N ASN A 26 -1.24 10.72 -37.76
CA ASN A 26 -1.99 9.78 -38.62
C ASN A 26 -2.37 8.49 -37.89
N LEU A 27 -2.02 8.34 -36.60
CA LEU A 27 -2.42 7.18 -35.83
C LEU A 27 -3.88 7.30 -35.40
N PRO A 28 -4.63 6.18 -35.36
CA PRO A 28 -5.95 6.15 -34.75
C PRO A 28 -5.89 6.63 -33.28
N GLU A 29 -6.93 7.30 -32.83
CA GLU A 29 -6.99 7.93 -31.51
C GLU A 29 -6.77 6.92 -30.36
N ASP A 30 -7.32 5.71 -30.50
CA ASP A 30 -7.13 4.61 -29.54
C ASP A 30 -5.66 4.17 -29.41
N VAL A 31 -4.91 4.20 -30.53
CA VAL A 31 -3.46 3.88 -30.52
C VAL A 31 -2.68 5.01 -29.86
N ILE A 32 -3.03 6.26 -30.15
CA ILE A 32 -2.42 7.43 -29.52
C ILE A 32 -2.64 7.38 -28.01
N GLN A 33 -3.87 7.17 -27.55
CA GLN A 33 -4.20 7.04 -26.13
C GLN A 33 -3.41 5.90 -25.46
N LYS A 34 -3.29 4.75 -26.12
CA LYS A 34 -2.53 3.61 -25.62
C LYS A 34 -1.02 3.86 -25.50
N ILE A 35 -0.46 4.67 -26.39
CA ILE A 35 0.94 5.09 -26.33
C ILE A 35 1.12 6.09 -25.18
N LEU A 36 0.27 7.09 -25.13
CA LEU A 36 0.40 8.20 -24.17
C LEU A 36 0.07 7.77 -22.73
N SER A 37 -0.83 6.79 -22.55
CA SER A 37 -1.11 6.22 -21.23
C SER A 37 0.10 5.55 -20.57
N ARG A 38 1.18 5.29 -21.31
CA ARG A 38 2.43 4.75 -20.78
C ARG A 38 3.44 5.83 -20.39
N LEU A 39 3.19 7.06 -20.77
CA LEU A 39 4.05 8.20 -20.45
C LEU A 39 3.52 8.91 -19.18
N PRO A 40 4.36 9.55 -18.38
CA PRO A 40 3.91 10.43 -17.31
C PRO A 40 3.07 11.59 -17.87
N LEU A 41 2.03 12.03 -17.14
CA LEU A 41 1.14 13.14 -17.54
C LEU A 41 1.91 14.38 -18.00
N LYS A 42 2.98 14.73 -17.31
CA LYS A 42 3.85 15.87 -17.67
C LYS A 42 4.43 15.75 -19.08
N GLU A 43 4.93 14.57 -19.45
CA GLU A 43 5.47 14.33 -20.78
C GLU A 43 4.36 14.42 -21.84
N VAL A 44 3.17 13.91 -21.52
CA VAL A 44 2.00 14.00 -22.39
C VAL A 44 1.58 15.47 -22.60
N VAL A 45 1.59 16.28 -21.55
CA VAL A 45 1.35 17.73 -21.65
C VAL A 45 2.40 18.41 -22.52
N GLN A 46 3.69 18.09 -22.37
CA GLN A 46 4.76 18.62 -23.21
C GLN A 46 4.59 18.22 -24.68
N ILE A 47 4.26 16.96 -24.95
CA ILE A 47 3.99 16.46 -26.30
C ILE A 47 2.77 17.17 -26.92
N SER A 48 1.76 17.48 -26.11
CA SER A 48 0.56 18.19 -26.57
C SER A 48 0.84 19.59 -27.13
N THR A 49 1.96 20.19 -26.74
CA THR A 49 2.37 21.51 -27.28
C THR A 49 3.04 21.41 -28.66
N LEU A 50 3.48 20.22 -29.08
CA LEU A 50 4.21 20.00 -30.33
C LEU A 50 3.30 19.86 -31.56
N SER A 51 2.03 19.51 -31.38
CA SER A 51 1.07 19.33 -32.47
C SER A 51 -0.32 19.82 -32.06
N SER A 52 -1.00 20.49 -33.00
CA SER A 52 -2.39 20.94 -32.78
C SER A 52 -3.36 19.77 -32.60
N GLY A 53 -3.11 18.63 -33.27
CA GLY A 53 -3.90 17.41 -33.13
C GLY A 53 -3.77 16.73 -31.75
N TRP A 54 -2.70 17.04 -31.02
CA TRP A 54 -2.42 16.43 -29.71
C TRP A 54 -2.71 17.34 -28.52
N ARG A 55 -3.13 18.58 -28.79
CA ARG A 55 -3.38 19.60 -27.77
C ARG A 55 -4.30 19.14 -26.64
N HIS A 56 -5.21 18.22 -26.91
CA HIS A 56 -6.23 17.77 -25.95
C HIS A 56 -6.02 16.35 -25.44
N VAL A 57 -4.98 15.63 -25.87
CA VAL A 57 -4.82 14.21 -25.55
C VAL A 57 -4.55 13.95 -24.06
N TRP A 58 -3.84 14.88 -23.40
CA TRP A 58 -3.60 14.82 -21.96
C TRP A 58 -4.89 14.79 -21.13
N ARG A 59 -6.00 15.34 -21.66
CA ARG A 59 -7.31 15.36 -20.99
C ARG A 59 -7.94 13.98 -20.82
N TYR A 60 -7.43 12.99 -21.53
CA TYR A 60 -7.89 11.59 -21.46
C TYR A 60 -6.86 10.67 -20.79
N HIS A 61 -5.86 11.26 -20.14
CA HIS A 61 -4.81 10.45 -19.50
C HIS A 61 -5.39 9.64 -18.31
N PRO A 62 -5.19 8.30 -18.27
CA PRO A 62 -5.81 7.47 -17.24
C PRO A 62 -5.17 7.60 -15.87
N ASP A 63 -3.94 8.12 -15.79
CA ASP A 63 -3.20 8.24 -14.53
C ASP A 63 -2.99 9.71 -14.16
N LEU A 64 -3.70 10.16 -13.15
CA LEU A 64 -3.59 11.50 -12.58
C LEU A 64 -2.73 11.44 -11.33
N ILE A 65 -1.50 11.93 -11.43
CA ILE A 65 -0.53 11.92 -10.33
C ILE A 65 -0.07 13.33 -10.05
N PHE A 66 -0.50 13.87 -8.91
CA PHE A 66 -0.19 15.21 -8.44
C PHE A 66 0.84 15.15 -7.32
N SER A 67 2.02 15.70 -7.55
CA SER A 67 3.08 15.88 -6.56
C SER A 67 3.99 17.02 -6.97
N VAL A 68 4.81 17.53 -6.05
CA VAL A 68 5.77 18.60 -6.34
C VAL A 68 6.71 18.22 -7.48
N GLU A 69 7.17 16.97 -7.51
CA GLU A 69 8.06 16.46 -8.55
C GLU A 69 7.39 16.44 -9.93
N LYS A 70 6.08 16.15 -9.96
CA LYS A 70 5.33 16.02 -11.21
C LYS A 70 4.82 17.35 -11.75
N LEU A 71 4.39 18.25 -10.87
CA LEU A 71 3.84 19.55 -11.26
C LEU A 71 4.93 20.62 -11.40
N PHE A 72 5.92 20.64 -10.52
CA PHE A 72 6.85 21.75 -10.36
C PHE A 72 8.34 21.37 -10.45
N ASP A 73 8.67 20.20 -10.99
CA ASP A 73 10.05 19.72 -11.09
C ASP A 73 10.79 19.64 -9.74
N GLY A 74 10.05 19.31 -8.67
CA GLY A 74 10.58 19.22 -7.33
C GLY A 74 10.77 20.58 -6.61
N LYS A 75 10.32 21.69 -7.21
CA LYS A 75 10.35 23.00 -6.56
C LYS A 75 9.00 23.29 -5.93
N ASP A 76 8.96 23.24 -4.62
CA ASP A 76 7.75 23.61 -3.88
C ASP A 76 7.46 25.11 -4.09
N LYS A 77 6.22 25.40 -4.47
CA LYS A 77 5.72 26.74 -4.75
C LYS A 77 4.64 27.19 -3.75
N GLY A 78 4.34 26.33 -2.81
CA GLY A 78 3.34 26.56 -1.77
C GLY A 78 1.96 26.00 -2.10
N ASP A 79 1.15 25.87 -1.06
CA ASP A 79 -0.13 25.18 -1.06
C ASP A 79 -1.11 25.75 -2.08
N GLN A 80 -1.24 27.09 -2.14
CA GLN A 80 -2.18 27.75 -3.03
C GLN A 80 -1.87 27.49 -4.51
N GLU A 81 -0.57 27.50 -4.90
CA GLU A 81 -0.20 27.22 -6.29
C GLU A 81 -0.39 25.74 -6.63
N PHE A 82 -0.16 24.84 -5.67
CA PHE A 82 -0.44 23.42 -5.84
C PHE A 82 -1.93 23.18 -6.06
N VAL A 83 -2.78 23.72 -5.18
CA VAL A 83 -4.25 23.60 -5.26
C VAL A 83 -4.76 24.17 -6.58
N THR A 84 -4.35 25.37 -6.96
CA THR A 84 -4.78 25.99 -8.22
C THR A 84 -4.40 25.11 -9.42
N SER A 85 -3.16 24.60 -9.44
CA SER A 85 -2.68 23.74 -10.54
C SER A 85 -3.48 22.44 -10.66
N VAL A 86 -3.82 21.80 -9.53
CA VAL A 86 -4.65 20.60 -9.55
C VAL A 86 -6.06 20.90 -10.02
N ASN A 87 -6.67 21.98 -9.52
CA ASN A 87 -8.01 22.41 -9.90
C ASN A 87 -8.11 22.69 -11.41
N ASP A 88 -7.12 23.39 -11.98
CA ASP A 88 -7.08 23.68 -13.42
C ASP A 88 -6.98 22.39 -14.26
N ILE A 89 -6.15 21.43 -13.84
CA ILE A 89 -6.02 20.16 -14.54
C ILE A 89 -7.32 19.36 -14.46
N LEU A 90 -7.94 19.25 -13.28
CA LEU A 90 -9.17 18.48 -13.09
C LEU A 90 -10.36 19.08 -13.85
N LYS A 91 -10.46 20.40 -13.92
CA LYS A 91 -11.50 21.11 -14.67
C LYS A 91 -11.48 20.77 -16.16
N ASP A 92 -10.30 20.60 -16.71
CA ASP A 92 -10.08 20.34 -18.15
C ASP A 92 -9.96 18.86 -18.49
N HIS A 93 -10.08 17.96 -17.51
CA HIS A 93 -9.93 16.53 -17.72
C HIS A 93 -11.26 15.87 -18.07
N TYR A 94 -11.27 15.05 -19.12
CA TYR A 94 -12.49 14.40 -19.66
C TYR A 94 -12.47 12.87 -19.59
N CYS A 95 -11.49 12.26 -18.95
CA CYS A 95 -11.43 10.80 -18.86
C CYS A 95 -12.58 10.26 -18.01
N THR A 96 -13.37 9.37 -18.59
CA THR A 96 -14.49 8.73 -17.90
C THR A 96 -14.08 7.58 -16.99
N VAL A 97 -12.86 7.05 -17.19
CA VAL A 97 -12.30 5.97 -16.37
C VAL A 97 -10.84 6.27 -16.05
N VAL A 98 -10.60 6.69 -14.83
CA VAL A 98 -9.24 6.92 -14.30
C VAL A 98 -8.69 5.60 -13.76
N ASN A 99 -7.48 5.23 -14.15
CA ASN A 99 -6.82 4.06 -13.59
C ASN A 99 -6.18 4.38 -12.23
N LYS A 100 -5.48 5.51 -12.13
CA LYS A 100 -4.82 5.93 -10.91
C LYS A 100 -5.05 7.41 -10.62
N PHE A 101 -5.59 7.70 -9.45
CA PHE A 101 -5.70 9.04 -8.89
C PHE A 101 -4.80 9.14 -7.67
N LYS A 102 -3.77 9.98 -7.73
CA LYS A 102 -2.80 10.14 -6.65
C LYS A 102 -2.56 11.61 -6.36
N VAL A 103 -2.75 11.99 -5.11
CA VAL A 103 -2.28 13.24 -4.53
C VAL A 103 -1.17 12.93 -3.54
N ASN A 104 -0.02 13.57 -3.69
CA ASN A 104 1.11 13.46 -2.79
C ASN A 104 1.65 14.86 -2.49
N TYR A 105 1.03 15.52 -1.52
CA TYR A 105 1.38 16.85 -1.07
C TYR A 105 0.81 17.11 0.34
N GLY A 106 1.55 17.81 1.18
CA GLY A 106 1.21 18.02 2.59
C GLY A 106 0.13 19.08 2.80
N LEU A 107 -1.10 18.78 2.41
CA LEU A 107 -2.28 19.61 2.70
C LEU A 107 -2.92 19.22 4.04
N SER A 108 -3.56 20.19 4.67
CA SER A 108 -4.29 20.05 5.93
C SER A 108 -5.81 20.24 5.72
N GLU A 109 -6.57 20.19 6.81
CA GLU A 109 -8.02 20.45 6.82
C GLU A 109 -8.37 21.84 6.26
N GLU A 110 -7.45 22.80 6.26
CA GLU A 110 -7.63 24.14 5.65
C GLU A 110 -7.95 24.07 4.16
N HIS A 111 -7.51 23.00 3.49
CA HIS A 111 -7.81 22.70 2.09
C HIS A 111 -8.81 21.55 1.94
N GLY A 112 -9.63 21.30 2.97
CA GLY A 112 -10.58 20.19 3.00
C GLY A 112 -11.56 20.22 1.85
N ASP A 113 -12.10 21.38 1.50
CA ASP A 113 -13.05 21.54 0.39
C ASP A 113 -12.43 21.16 -0.97
N ASP A 114 -11.18 21.56 -1.22
CA ASP A 114 -10.46 21.19 -2.44
C ASP A 114 -10.19 19.67 -2.48
N LEU A 115 -9.74 19.09 -1.36
CA LEU A 115 -9.49 17.65 -1.24
C LEU A 115 -10.78 16.84 -1.45
N ASP A 116 -11.92 17.29 -0.90
CA ASP A 116 -13.22 16.68 -1.09
C ASP A 116 -13.66 16.71 -2.55
N GLU A 117 -13.45 17.84 -3.24
CA GLU A 117 -13.78 17.97 -4.66
C GLU A 117 -12.91 17.06 -5.52
N TRP A 118 -11.62 16.93 -5.22
CA TRP A 118 -10.70 16.02 -5.93
C TRP A 118 -11.07 14.55 -5.70
N LEU A 119 -11.47 14.20 -4.47
CA LEU A 119 -11.94 12.83 -4.19
C LEU A 119 -13.29 12.56 -4.84
N ARG A 120 -14.21 13.54 -4.87
CA ARG A 120 -15.46 13.43 -5.64
C ARG A 120 -15.17 13.21 -7.13
N PHE A 121 -14.22 13.96 -7.71
CA PHE A 121 -13.77 13.71 -9.08
C PHE A 121 -13.26 12.27 -9.25
N SER A 122 -12.46 11.76 -8.31
CA SER A 122 -11.93 10.38 -8.37
C SER A 122 -13.05 9.33 -8.39
N VAL A 123 -14.12 9.53 -7.63
CA VAL A 123 -15.30 8.66 -7.62
C VAL A 123 -16.08 8.75 -8.93
N LEU A 124 -16.37 9.97 -9.40
CA LEU A 124 -17.12 10.19 -10.65
C LEU A 124 -16.38 9.65 -11.87
N SER A 125 -15.06 9.77 -11.90
CA SER A 125 -14.20 9.21 -12.93
C SER A 125 -13.87 7.72 -12.75
N LYS A 126 -14.53 7.04 -11.81
CA LYS A 126 -14.40 5.60 -11.54
C LYS A 126 -12.95 5.17 -11.32
N ALA A 127 -12.19 5.93 -10.54
CA ALA A 127 -10.79 5.66 -10.26
C ALA A 127 -10.62 4.27 -9.61
N LYS A 128 -9.71 3.47 -10.17
CA LYS A 128 -9.42 2.13 -9.65
C LYS A 128 -8.44 2.13 -8.49
N ASN A 129 -7.47 3.03 -8.53
CA ASN A 129 -6.42 3.15 -7.52
C ASN A 129 -6.43 4.58 -6.98
N VAL A 130 -6.84 4.76 -5.74
CA VAL A 130 -6.88 6.06 -5.07
C VAL A 130 -5.76 6.12 -4.03
N VAL A 131 -4.92 7.14 -4.12
CA VAL A 131 -3.82 7.40 -3.20
C VAL A 131 -3.89 8.83 -2.71
N LEU A 132 -4.05 9.01 -1.42
CA LEU A 132 -3.95 10.30 -0.75
C LEU A 132 -2.81 10.24 0.27
N ASP A 133 -1.72 10.93 0.00
CA ASP A 133 -0.53 11.00 0.85
C ASP A 133 -0.28 12.47 1.21
N LEU A 134 -0.70 12.86 2.40
CA LEU A 134 -0.66 14.26 2.88
C LEU A 134 0.59 14.56 3.71
N ARG A 135 1.69 13.86 3.50
CA ARG A 135 2.97 14.17 4.13
C ARG A 135 3.67 15.35 3.45
N PRO A 136 4.37 16.20 4.18
CA PRO A 136 4.63 16.19 5.63
C PRO A 136 3.39 16.49 6.45
N PRO A 137 3.39 16.10 7.77
CA PRO A 137 2.26 16.38 8.65
C PRO A 137 2.05 17.90 8.82
N PRO A 138 0.79 18.34 9.05
CA PRO A 138 0.50 19.72 9.36
C PRO A 138 1.21 20.15 10.65
N LYS A 139 1.49 21.44 10.78
CA LYS A 139 2.14 22.01 11.97
C LYS A 139 1.30 21.84 13.24
N CYS A 140 -0.03 21.83 13.09
CA CYS A 140 -0.97 21.56 14.18
C CYS A 140 -1.54 20.15 14.01
N PRO A 141 -1.43 19.27 15.03
CA PRO A 141 -1.99 17.91 14.97
C PRO A 141 -3.51 17.88 14.76
N ASP A 142 -4.22 18.92 15.18
CA ASP A 142 -5.68 19.02 15.06
C ASP A 142 -6.16 19.33 13.63
N ASN A 143 -5.26 19.72 12.73
CA ASN A 143 -5.57 20.06 11.34
C ASN A 143 -5.40 18.87 10.38
N VAL A 144 -5.54 17.65 10.86
CA VAL A 144 -5.49 16.46 10.00
C VAL A 144 -6.80 16.35 9.22
N TYR A 145 -6.69 16.25 7.90
CA TYR A 145 -7.83 16.16 7.00
C TYR A 145 -8.72 14.95 7.29
N ASN A 146 -10.01 15.17 7.37
CA ASN A 146 -10.99 14.12 7.59
C ASN A 146 -11.44 13.50 6.25
N PHE A 147 -10.99 12.28 5.97
CA PHE A 147 -11.30 11.60 4.71
C PHE A 147 -12.80 11.36 4.55
N PRO A 148 -13.44 11.81 3.46
CA PRO A 148 -14.89 11.80 3.28
C PRO A 148 -15.39 10.42 2.84
N LEU A 149 -15.43 9.46 3.76
CA LEU A 149 -15.91 8.10 3.48
C LEU A 149 -17.30 8.07 2.83
N HIS A 150 -18.15 9.05 3.13
CA HIS A 150 -19.50 9.15 2.57
C HIS A 150 -19.52 9.29 1.04
N LEU A 151 -18.46 9.84 0.42
CA LEU A 151 -18.34 9.89 -1.05
C LEU A 151 -18.15 8.49 -1.66
N PHE A 152 -17.69 7.54 -0.87
CA PHE A 152 -17.38 6.18 -1.27
C PHE A 152 -18.43 5.16 -0.80
N ASP A 153 -19.51 5.61 -0.18
CA ASP A 153 -20.57 4.76 0.39
C ASP A 153 -21.66 4.37 -0.63
N ASP A 154 -21.50 4.75 -1.90
CA ASP A 154 -22.44 4.41 -2.95
C ASP A 154 -21.89 3.28 -3.85
N ARG A 155 -22.80 2.63 -4.60
CA ARG A 155 -22.48 1.63 -5.64
C ARG A 155 -21.46 2.14 -6.66
N ASN A 156 -21.31 3.43 -6.82
CA ASN A 156 -20.31 4.06 -7.68
C ASN A 156 -18.87 3.87 -7.18
N SER A 157 -18.66 3.71 -5.87
CA SER A 157 -17.35 3.42 -5.27
C SER A 157 -16.87 1.98 -5.51
N SER A 158 -17.74 1.14 -6.06
CA SER A 158 -17.40 -0.25 -6.41
C SER A 158 -16.25 -0.38 -7.42
N CYS A 159 -15.85 0.71 -8.07
CA CYS A 159 -14.71 0.72 -8.98
C CYS A 159 -13.34 0.79 -8.27
N VAL A 160 -13.30 1.19 -7.00
CA VAL A 160 -12.03 1.30 -6.27
C VAL A 160 -11.52 -0.09 -5.90
N LEU A 161 -10.35 -0.43 -6.44
CA LEU A 161 -9.66 -1.70 -6.19
C LEU A 161 -8.54 -1.56 -5.17
N SER A 162 -7.93 -0.37 -5.09
CA SER A 162 -6.85 -0.09 -4.16
C SER A 162 -7.01 1.30 -3.56
N LEU A 163 -6.97 1.37 -2.23
CA LEU A 163 -7.01 2.61 -1.46
C LEU A 163 -5.76 2.70 -0.58
N ARG A 164 -5.02 3.80 -0.73
CA ARG A 164 -3.90 4.12 0.15
C ARG A 164 -4.09 5.51 0.74
N LEU A 165 -4.14 5.57 2.05
CA LEU A 165 -4.31 6.81 2.82
C LEU A 165 -3.12 7.01 3.75
N VAL A 166 -2.61 8.24 3.78
CA VAL A 166 -1.48 8.62 4.64
C VAL A 166 -1.77 9.96 5.28
N LEU A 167 -1.67 10.03 6.60
CA LEU A 167 -1.91 11.25 7.39
C LEU A 167 -3.32 11.84 7.19
N VAL A 168 -4.33 11.02 7.37
CA VAL A 168 -5.73 11.43 7.37
C VAL A 168 -6.45 10.93 8.61
N CYS A 169 -7.60 11.52 8.92
CA CYS A 169 -8.54 11.01 9.90
C CYS A 169 -9.61 10.17 9.19
N LEU A 170 -9.91 8.98 9.72
CA LEU A 170 -10.98 8.09 9.26
C LEU A 170 -12.06 7.99 10.32
N ARG A 171 -13.31 8.22 9.92
CA ARG A 171 -14.48 8.12 10.79
C ARG A 171 -15.52 7.21 10.14
N PRO A 172 -15.35 5.87 10.20
CA PRO A 172 -16.31 4.94 9.62
C PRO A 172 -17.68 5.09 10.27
N ALA A 173 -18.71 5.23 9.45
CA ALA A 173 -20.10 5.22 9.94
C ALA A 173 -20.56 3.77 10.18
N PRO A 174 -21.44 3.51 11.17
CA PRO A 174 -21.89 2.16 11.48
C PRO A 174 -22.59 1.43 10.31
N ASN A 175 -23.15 2.18 9.38
CA ASN A 175 -23.87 1.69 8.22
C ASN A 175 -23.09 1.86 6.90
N PHE A 176 -21.78 2.10 6.98
CA PHE A 176 -20.94 2.22 5.78
C PHE A 176 -20.91 0.88 5.03
N CYS A 177 -21.25 0.88 3.74
CA CYS A 177 -21.29 -0.31 2.89
C CYS A 177 -20.49 -0.15 1.57
N GLY A 178 -19.59 0.81 1.52
CA GLY A 178 -18.72 1.04 0.38
C GLY A 178 -17.58 0.00 0.26
N PHE A 179 -16.78 0.13 -0.80
CA PHE A 179 -15.57 -0.66 -1.04
C PHE A 179 -15.78 -2.16 -1.28
N ALA A 180 -16.93 -2.58 -1.80
CA ALA A 180 -17.21 -4.00 -2.06
C ALA A 180 -16.19 -4.71 -2.97
N ASN A 181 -15.51 -3.97 -3.85
CA ASN A 181 -14.47 -4.51 -4.75
C ASN A 181 -13.03 -4.15 -4.33
N LEU A 182 -12.85 -3.62 -3.13
CA LEU A 182 -11.53 -3.24 -2.64
C LEU A 182 -10.66 -4.48 -2.39
N ARG A 183 -9.55 -4.57 -3.12
CA ARG A 183 -8.57 -5.65 -2.97
C ARG A 183 -7.38 -5.27 -2.11
N SER A 184 -7.04 -3.98 -2.05
CA SER A 184 -5.90 -3.51 -1.28
C SER A 184 -6.24 -2.27 -0.48
N LEU A 185 -6.07 -2.36 0.84
CA LEU A 185 -6.19 -1.23 1.77
C LEU A 185 -4.85 -1.00 2.46
N LYS A 186 -4.32 0.22 2.33
CA LYS A 186 -3.07 0.62 2.99
C LYS A 186 -3.29 1.92 3.75
N LEU A 187 -3.21 1.84 5.06
CA LEU A 187 -3.31 2.98 5.97
C LEU A 187 -1.95 3.21 6.65
N HIS A 188 -1.45 4.44 6.59
CA HIS A 188 -0.20 4.81 7.24
C HIS A 188 -0.37 6.15 7.95
N ARG A 189 -0.08 6.16 9.26
CA ARG A 189 -0.31 7.33 10.12
C ARG A 189 -1.73 7.87 10.03
N VAL A 190 -2.70 6.96 9.99
CA VAL A 190 -4.13 7.30 9.92
C VAL A 190 -4.70 7.30 11.33
N TYR A 191 -5.49 8.35 11.62
CA TYR A 191 -6.23 8.46 12.88
C TYR A 191 -7.62 7.84 12.67
N VAL A 192 -7.86 6.68 13.25
CA VAL A 192 -9.16 6.00 13.17
C VAL A 192 -9.94 6.31 14.45
N SER A 193 -11.04 7.05 14.33
CA SER A 193 -11.81 7.52 15.51
C SER A 193 -12.54 6.39 16.24
N LYS A 194 -12.78 5.28 15.55
CA LYS A 194 -13.39 4.04 16.04
C LYS A 194 -12.66 2.87 15.42
N ASP A 195 -13.11 1.66 15.71
CA ASP A 195 -12.60 0.47 15.06
C ASP A 195 -12.97 0.42 13.56
N LEU A 196 -12.20 -0.29 12.76
CA LEU A 196 -12.47 -0.55 11.34
C LEU A 196 -13.55 -1.64 11.12
N HIS A 197 -14.08 -2.24 12.19
CA HIS A 197 -15.11 -3.29 12.12
C HIS A 197 -16.39 -2.87 11.37
N CYS A 198 -16.67 -1.57 11.28
CA CYS A 198 -17.82 -1.06 10.51
C CYS A 198 -17.56 -1.05 9.00
N MET A 199 -16.31 -1.11 8.57
CA MET A 199 -15.92 -0.94 7.16
C MET A 199 -15.40 -2.24 6.54
N LEU A 200 -14.51 -2.94 7.23
CA LEU A 200 -13.81 -4.11 6.67
C LEU A 200 -14.70 -5.29 6.31
N PRO A 201 -15.78 -5.63 7.03
CA PRO A 201 -16.68 -6.72 6.63
C PRO A 201 -17.31 -6.52 5.24
N HIS A 202 -17.46 -5.26 4.80
CA HIS A 202 -17.98 -4.94 3.47
C HIS A 202 -16.93 -5.06 2.36
N CYS A 203 -15.64 -5.16 2.72
CA CYS A 203 -14.54 -5.35 1.78
C CYS A 203 -14.36 -6.85 1.45
N VAL A 204 -15.42 -7.48 0.93
CA VAL A 204 -15.53 -8.95 0.78
C VAL A 204 -14.45 -9.60 -0.10
N VAL A 205 -13.74 -8.84 -0.93
CA VAL A 205 -12.66 -9.34 -1.80
C VAL A 205 -11.29 -8.80 -1.40
N LEU A 206 -11.12 -8.34 -0.16
CA LEU A 206 -9.88 -7.77 0.32
C LEU A 206 -8.77 -8.83 0.37
N GLU A 207 -7.70 -8.60 -0.38
CA GLU A 207 -6.54 -9.49 -0.50
C GLU A 207 -5.33 -8.96 0.29
N TRP A 208 -5.22 -7.64 0.43
CA TRP A 208 -4.08 -6.97 1.04
C TRP A 208 -4.51 -5.92 2.05
N LEU A 209 -4.10 -6.10 3.31
CA LEU A 209 -4.33 -5.14 4.40
C LEU A 209 -2.98 -4.71 5.00
N SER A 210 -2.73 -3.39 5.07
CA SER A 210 -1.54 -2.85 5.73
C SER A 210 -1.93 -1.66 6.59
N LEU A 211 -1.72 -1.79 7.88
CA LEU A 211 -1.93 -0.77 8.91
C LEU A 211 -0.58 -0.47 9.55
N THR A 212 -0.05 0.72 9.35
CA THR A 212 1.28 1.09 9.87
C THR A 212 1.25 2.45 10.53
N ASP A 213 1.80 2.56 11.72
CA ASP A 213 1.83 3.80 12.52
C ASP A 213 0.43 4.43 12.70
N CYS A 214 -0.64 3.61 12.70
CA CYS A 214 -2.00 4.11 12.80
C CYS A 214 -2.39 4.33 14.27
N PHE A 215 -3.26 5.30 14.50
CA PHE A 215 -3.82 5.61 15.82
C PHE A 215 -5.25 5.10 15.87
N MET A 216 -5.46 3.94 16.50
CA MET A 216 -6.77 3.33 16.68
C MET A 216 -6.84 2.59 18.02
N PRO A 217 -7.99 2.59 18.72
CA PRO A 217 -8.07 1.97 20.05
C PRO A 217 -8.05 0.43 19.98
N SER A 218 -8.61 -0.14 18.94
CA SER A 218 -8.70 -1.58 18.75
C SER A 218 -8.76 -1.94 17.28
N PHE A 219 -8.40 -3.18 17.00
CA PHE A 219 -8.61 -3.80 15.70
C PHE A 219 -9.30 -5.15 15.92
N THR A 220 -10.61 -5.16 15.82
CA THR A 220 -11.44 -6.33 16.11
C THR A 220 -12.25 -6.74 14.90
N MET A 221 -12.00 -7.97 14.41
CA MET A 221 -12.64 -8.55 13.25
C MET A 221 -13.23 -9.91 13.63
N SER A 222 -14.45 -9.90 14.13
CA SER A 222 -15.18 -11.12 14.50
C SER A 222 -15.59 -11.96 13.29
N GLU A 223 -15.83 -11.31 12.15
CA GLU A 223 -16.13 -11.98 10.89
C GLU A 223 -14.84 -12.28 10.10
N PRO A 224 -14.75 -13.45 9.44
CA PRO A 224 -13.54 -13.82 8.73
C PRO A 224 -13.33 -12.98 7.46
N LEU A 225 -12.10 -12.58 7.22
CA LEU A 225 -11.64 -11.97 5.97
C LEU A 225 -11.15 -13.08 5.02
N ASP A 226 -12.08 -13.76 4.36
CA ASP A 226 -11.82 -15.00 3.61
C ASP A 226 -10.86 -14.84 2.42
N HIS A 227 -10.78 -13.66 1.83
CA HIS A 227 -9.90 -13.40 0.68
C HIS A 227 -8.54 -12.81 1.07
N LEU A 228 -8.33 -12.49 2.36
CA LEU A 228 -7.11 -11.83 2.81
C LEU A 228 -5.91 -12.79 2.70
N GLN A 229 -4.89 -12.37 1.93
CA GLN A 229 -3.66 -13.11 1.70
C GLN A 229 -2.46 -12.48 2.40
N TYR A 230 -2.46 -11.17 2.57
CA TYR A 230 -1.42 -10.42 3.23
C TYR A 230 -2.01 -9.49 4.29
N ALA A 231 -1.47 -9.58 5.51
CA ALA A 231 -1.78 -8.64 6.58
C ALA A 231 -0.49 -8.11 7.21
N CYS A 232 -0.41 -6.79 7.35
CA CYS A 232 0.66 -6.09 8.05
C CYS A 232 0.03 -5.14 9.06
N ILE A 233 0.35 -5.32 10.34
CA ILE A 233 -0.14 -4.49 11.45
C ILE A 233 1.08 -4.12 12.28
N GLN A 234 1.48 -2.83 12.22
CA GLN A 234 2.71 -2.36 12.83
C GLN A 234 2.54 -0.98 13.47
N ASN A 235 2.97 -0.85 14.72
CA ASN A 235 3.00 0.40 15.49
C ASN A 235 1.65 1.12 15.53
N CYS A 236 0.55 0.39 15.69
CA CYS A 236 -0.80 0.96 15.65
C CYS A 236 -1.34 1.36 17.03
N SER A 237 -0.54 1.25 18.09
CA SER A 237 -0.93 1.61 19.46
C SER A 237 -2.25 0.98 19.90
N LEU A 238 -2.45 -0.28 19.59
CA LEU A 238 -3.68 -1.03 19.85
C LEU A 238 -3.80 -1.35 21.35
N GLN A 239 -5.03 -1.42 21.84
CA GLN A 239 -5.37 -1.97 23.16
C GLN A 239 -5.81 -3.44 23.08
N SER A 240 -6.32 -3.85 21.90
CA SER A 240 -6.70 -5.23 21.62
C SER A 240 -6.70 -5.51 20.13
N MET A 241 -6.46 -6.77 19.77
CA MET A 241 -6.44 -7.23 18.39
C MET A 241 -7.20 -8.54 18.24
N GLU A 242 -8.12 -8.59 17.27
CA GLU A 242 -8.79 -9.82 16.85
C GLU A 242 -8.80 -9.91 15.32
N LEU A 243 -8.26 -11.01 14.76
CA LEU A 243 -8.18 -11.21 13.31
C LEU A 243 -8.49 -12.66 12.94
N HIS A 244 -9.46 -12.86 12.07
CA HIS A 244 -9.81 -14.15 11.46
C HIS A 244 -9.58 -14.07 9.95
N ALA A 245 -8.53 -14.73 9.43
CA ALA A 245 -8.16 -14.73 8.02
C ALA A 245 -7.65 -16.11 7.57
N PRO A 246 -8.54 -17.08 7.28
CA PRO A 246 -8.16 -18.47 7.04
C PRO A 246 -7.26 -18.69 5.83
N ASN A 247 -7.28 -17.78 4.86
CA ASN A 247 -6.49 -17.84 3.64
C ASN A 247 -5.23 -16.94 3.65
N LEU A 248 -4.87 -16.41 4.82
CA LEU A 248 -3.69 -15.58 4.98
C LEU A 248 -2.43 -16.39 4.64
N THR A 249 -1.56 -15.82 3.81
CA THR A 249 -0.27 -16.42 3.38
C THR A 249 0.93 -15.73 3.99
N VAL A 250 0.84 -14.42 4.22
CA VAL A 250 1.90 -13.61 4.82
C VAL A 250 1.33 -12.76 5.94
N PHE A 251 1.95 -12.82 7.10
CA PHE A 251 1.58 -12.02 8.27
C PHE A 251 2.78 -11.26 8.81
N GLU A 252 2.65 -9.94 8.89
CA GLU A 252 3.63 -9.05 9.53
C GLU A 252 2.98 -8.34 10.71
N TYR A 253 3.57 -8.50 11.88
CA TYR A 253 3.06 -7.93 13.11
C TYR A 253 4.19 -7.30 13.91
N SER A 254 4.01 -6.05 14.32
CA SER A 254 4.94 -5.35 15.20
C SER A 254 4.16 -4.40 16.09
N GLU A 255 3.89 -4.81 17.30
CA GLU A 255 3.14 -4.05 18.31
C GLU A 255 3.74 -4.23 19.69
N GLN A 256 3.36 -3.35 20.61
CA GLN A 256 3.53 -3.58 22.03
C GLN A 256 2.68 -4.78 22.48
N ASP A 257 2.91 -5.22 23.70
CA ASP A 257 2.20 -6.35 24.29
C ASP A 257 0.70 -6.03 24.47
N VAL A 258 -0.11 -6.53 23.52
CA VAL A 258 -1.56 -6.35 23.51
C VAL A 258 -2.28 -7.70 23.51
N PRO A 259 -3.48 -7.81 24.11
CA PRO A 259 -4.30 -8.99 23.98
C PRO A 259 -4.61 -9.31 22.51
N ILE A 260 -4.20 -10.50 22.06
CA ILE A 260 -4.35 -10.96 20.69
C ILE A 260 -5.29 -12.16 20.64
N VAL A 261 -6.29 -12.10 19.76
CA VAL A 261 -7.13 -13.22 19.38
C VAL A 261 -6.96 -13.46 17.89
N LEU A 262 -6.40 -14.60 17.54
CA LEU A 262 -6.15 -14.97 16.14
C LEU A 262 -6.90 -16.25 15.79
N GLY A 263 -7.57 -16.23 14.63
CA GLY A 263 -8.06 -17.44 13.99
C GLY A 263 -6.90 -18.31 13.49
N LYS A 264 -7.19 -19.56 13.13
CA LYS A 264 -6.17 -20.44 12.53
C LYS A 264 -5.86 -19.99 11.10
N PHE A 265 -4.61 -19.68 10.83
CA PHE A 265 -4.11 -19.32 9.51
C PHE A 265 -3.62 -20.56 8.77
N HIS A 266 -4.54 -21.28 8.12
CA HIS A 266 -4.25 -22.58 7.50
C HIS A 266 -3.29 -22.52 6.32
N LYS A 267 -3.19 -21.37 5.63
CA LYS A 267 -2.33 -21.18 4.44
C LYS A 267 -1.12 -20.28 4.71
N LEU A 268 -0.86 -19.94 5.95
CA LEU A 268 0.24 -19.08 6.29
C LEU A 268 1.58 -19.79 6.01
N THR A 269 2.37 -19.20 5.14
CA THR A 269 3.73 -19.67 4.82
C THR A 269 4.80 -18.80 5.45
N LYS A 270 4.55 -17.50 5.59
CA LYS A 270 5.53 -16.54 6.10
C LYS A 270 4.97 -15.67 7.22
N ALA A 271 5.71 -15.58 8.31
CA ALA A 271 5.40 -14.67 9.42
C ALA A 271 6.62 -13.85 9.81
N LYS A 272 6.42 -12.54 9.93
CA LYS A 272 7.38 -11.63 10.55
C LYS A 272 6.73 -11.00 11.77
N ILE A 273 7.28 -11.30 12.94
CA ILE A 273 6.68 -10.91 14.21
C ILE A 273 7.72 -10.19 15.04
N GLU A 274 7.38 -8.99 15.47
CA GLU A 274 8.17 -8.18 16.36
C GLU A 274 7.31 -7.83 17.58
N VAL A 275 7.73 -8.30 18.75
CA VAL A 275 7.03 -8.05 19.99
C VAL A 275 7.92 -7.20 20.89
N LEU A 276 7.43 -6.02 21.21
CA LEU A 276 8.05 -5.09 22.16
C LEU A 276 7.34 -5.32 23.49
N SER A 277 7.96 -6.03 24.42
CA SER A 277 7.33 -6.38 25.69
C SER A 277 8.07 -5.77 26.87
N ASP A 278 7.34 -4.98 27.66
CA ASP A 278 7.76 -4.47 28.95
C ASP A 278 7.21 -5.32 30.11
N SER A 279 6.44 -6.39 29.81
CA SER A 279 5.61 -7.10 30.77
C SER A 279 5.72 -8.62 30.72
N ASP A 280 5.16 -9.27 31.76
CA ASP A 280 5.08 -10.73 31.91
C ASP A 280 4.12 -11.44 30.88
N ASN A 281 3.47 -10.69 29.97
CA ASN A 281 2.47 -11.22 29.04
C ASN A 281 3.06 -11.78 27.72
N LEU A 282 4.38 -11.74 27.56
CA LEU A 282 5.04 -12.23 26.34
C LEU A 282 4.67 -13.70 26.04
N ASP A 283 4.54 -14.53 27.09
CA ASP A 283 4.16 -15.94 26.98
C ASP A 283 2.75 -16.10 26.39
N TYR A 284 1.82 -15.25 26.80
CA TYR A 284 0.46 -15.25 26.28
C TYR A 284 0.42 -14.91 24.81
N THR A 285 1.02 -13.78 24.44
CA THR A 285 1.08 -13.29 23.05
C THR A 285 1.77 -14.31 22.14
N PHE A 286 2.91 -14.86 22.57
CA PHE A 286 3.66 -15.85 21.83
C PHE A 286 2.87 -17.15 21.66
N SER A 287 2.22 -17.66 22.70
CA SER A 287 1.40 -18.87 22.64
C SER A 287 0.23 -18.73 21.66
N HIS A 288 -0.42 -17.58 21.62
CA HIS A 288 -1.49 -17.28 20.67
C HIS A 288 -0.98 -17.20 19.23
N LEU A 289 0.16 -16.57 19.00
CA LEU A 289 0.80 -16.48 17.69
C LEU A 289 1.16 -17.88 17.16
N VAL A 290 1.83 -18.70 17.97
CA VAL A 290 2.24 -20.06 17.59
C VAL A 290 1.04 -20.92 17.23
N ARG A 291 -0.04 -20.88 18.04
CA ARG A 291 -1.27 -21.65 17.78
C ARG A 291 -1.99 -21.23 16.51
N ALA A 292 -1.88 -19.97 16.13
CA ALA A 292 -2.50 -19.45 14.91
C ALA A 292 -1.76 -19.86 13.63
N MET A 293 -0.46 -20.24 13.73
CA MET A 293 0.43 -20.45 12.59
C MET A 293 0.99 -21.86 12.44
N PRO A 294 0.17 -22.94 12.54
CA PRO A 294 0.68 -24.32 12.59
C PRO A 294 1.43 -24.77 11.32
N ASN A 295 1.15 -24.12 10.18
CA ASN A 295 1.70 -24.49 8.87
C ASN A 295 2.78 -23.52 8.36
N ALA A 296 3.27 -22.60 9.20
CA ALA A 296 4.28 -21.64 8.78
C ALA A 296 5.57 -22.35 8.33
N GLU A 297 6.11 -21.92 7.18
CA GLU A 297 7.36 -22.42 6.61
C GLU A 297 8.54 -21.50 6.95
N GLU A 298 8.29 -20.21 7.11
CA GLU A 298 9.28 -19.18 7.39
C GLU A 298 8.77 -18.26 8.50
N ILE A 299 9.51 -18.19 9.60
CA ILE A 299 9.21 -17.29 10.74
C ILE A 299 10.44 -16.45 11.05
N SER A 300 10.23 -15.14 11.11
CA SER A 300 11.19 -14.17 11.64
C SER A 300 10.62 -13.55 12.91
N LEU A 301 11.29 -13.77 14.03
CA LEU A 301 10.90 -13.28 15.34
C LEU A 301 11.91 -12.24 15.81
N ARG A 302 11.45 -11.05 16.18
CA ARG A 302 12.22 -10.07 16.95
C ARG A 302 11.53 -9.83 18.26
N ILE A 303 12.25 -10.07 19.34
CA ILE A 303 11.74 -9.97 20.70
C ILE A 303 12.61 -8.94 21.45
N HIS A 304 12.00 -7.92 21.97
CA HIS A 304 12.65 -6.91 22.79
C HIS A 304 12.24 -7.12 24.27
N ILE A 305 13.21 -7.38 25.14
CA ILE A 305 13.00 -7.67 26.55
C ILE A 305 13.66 -6.57 27.37
N GLN A 306 12.90 -5.79 28.12
CA GLN A 306 13.42 -4.66 28.89
C GLN A 306 13.79 -5.02 30.34
N ASN A 307 13.33 -6.13 30.90
CA ASN A 307 13.60 -6.53 32.27
C ASN A 307 13.91 -8.02 32.39
N GLU A 308 14.43 -8.45 33.59
CA GLU A 308 14.58 -9.86 33.95
C GLU A 308 13.22 -10.57 34.04
N ALA A 309 12.62 -10.81 32.88
CA ALA A 309 11.34 -11.49 32.76
C ALA A 309 11.48 -12.97 33.16
N ARG A 310 10.47 -13.51 33.81
CA ARG A 310 10.36 -14.90 34.25
C ARG A 310 10.43 -15.89 33.08
N GLN A 311 10.72 -17.15 33.37
CA GLN A 311 10.86 -18.23 32.34
C GLN A 311 9.65 -18.32 31.41
N PHE A 312 9.89 -18.49 30.11
CA PHE A 312 8.87 -18.90 29.15
C PHE A 312 8.34 -20.27 29.57
N MET A 313 7.10 -20.33 30.01
CA MET A 313 6.40 -21.58 30.24
C MET A 313 5.56 -21.87 29.01
N THR A 314 6.13 -22.50 28.00
CA THR A 314 5.36 -23.07 26.89
C THR A 314 4.63 -24.30 27.37
N ASP A 315 3.46 -24.10 27.97
CA ASP A 315 2.57 -25.20 28.37
C ASP A 315 1.83 -25.83 27.18
N SER A 316 2.21 -25.48 25.98
CA SER A 316 1.54 -25.87 24.75
C SER A 316 2.49 -26.60 23.84
N ARG A 317 2.28 -27.91 23.70
CA ARG A 317 2.84 -28.74 22.64
C ARG A 317 2.27 -28.27 21.29
N CYS A 318 2.82 -27.19 20.77
CA CYS A 318 2.52 -26.71 19.41
C CYS A 318 3.77 -26.92 18.58
N ASP A 319 3.83 -28.01 17.86
CA ASP A 319 4.95 -28.30 16.97
C ASP A 319 4.75 -27.56 15.63
N PHE A 320 5.73 -26.79 15.22
CA PHE A 320 5.79 -26.26 13.87
C PHE A 320 6.25 -27.36 12.90
N ILE A 321 5.30 -28.10 12.36
CA ILE A 321 5.58 -29.29 11.55
C ILE A 321 6.27 -28.94 10.22
N ASN A 322 5.96 -27.77 9.66
CA ASN A 322 6.42 -27.35 8.34
C ASN A 322 7.49 -26.27 8.36
N LEU A 323 7.95 -25.85 9.52
CA LEU A 323 8.89 -24.73 9.63
C LEU A 323 10.27 -25.13 9.13
N ARG A 324 10.76 -24.42 8.10
CA ARG A 324 12.07 -24.64 7.47
C ARG A 324 13.06 -23.55 7.81
N TYR A 325 12.58 -22.29 7.91
CA TYR A 325 13.42 -21.14 8.14
C TYR A 325 12.96 -20.42 9.42
N LEU A 326 13.83 -20.36 10.40
CA LEU A 326 13.60 -19.63 11.65
C LEU A 326 14.74 -18.64 11.85
N ASN A 327 14.38 -17.35 11.87
CA ASN A 327 15.26 -16.26 12.27
C ASN A 327 14.77 -15.67 13.59
N ILE A 328 15.63 -15.67 14.62
CA ILE A 328 15.28 -15.12 15.93
C ILE A 328 16.31 -14.05 16.29
N GLU A 329 15.84 -12.87 16.59
CA GLU A 329 16.62 -11.75 17.12
C GLU A 329 16.05 -11.38 18.48
N VAL A 330 16.86 -11.51 19.53
CA VAL A 330 16.48 -11.12 20.89
C VAL A 330 17.33 -9.94 21.31
N LEU A 331 16.67 -8.82 21.57
CA LEU A 331 17.26 -7.61 22.10
C LEU A 331 16.97 -7.59 23.62
N VAL A 332 18.01 -7.49 24.43
CA VAL A 332 17.90 -7.48 25.88
C VAL A 332 18.47 -6.16 26.41
N ASP A 333 17.61 -5.32 26.95
CA ASP A 333 18.06 -4.14 27.71
C ASP A 333 18.43 -4.55 29.14
N GLY A 334 19.71 -4.72 29.41
CA GLY A 334 20.17 -5.10 30.76
C GLY A 334 21.66 -5.48 30.82
N ASP A 335 22.07 -6.03 31.97
CA ASP A 335 23.46 -6.45 32.20
C ASP A 335 23.82 -7.65 31.30
N PRO A 336 24.87 -7.57 30.45
CA PRO A 336 25.30 -8.64 29.54
C PRO A 336 25.64 -9.98 30.22
N GLY A 337 25.61 -10.06 31.57
CA GLY A 337 25.79 -11.29 32.35
C GLY A 337 24.52 -12.15 32.51
N CYS A 338 23.36 -11.72 32.00
CA CYS A 338 22.12 -12.44 32.22
C CYS A 338 21.91 -13.57 31.18
N SER A 339 22.23 -14.81 31.59
CA SER A 339 22.10 -16.03 30.76
C SER A 339 20.65 -16.44 30.51
N SER A 340 19.65 -15.73 31.03
CA SER A 340 18.23 -16.06 30.89
C SER A 340 17.68 -15.96 29.45
N GLY A 341 18.21 -15.03 28.65
CA GLY A 341 17.80 -14.87 27.26
C GLY A 341 18.15 -16.09 26.35
N ILE A 342 19.32 -16.70 26.59
CA ILE A 342 19.79 -17.88 25.84
C ILE A 342 18.96 -19.12 26.16
N LEU A 343 18.60 -19.32 27.43
CA LEU A 343 17.76 -20.44 27.86
C LEU A 343 16.36 -20.38 27.28
N ARG A 344 15.85 -19.19 26.99
CA ARG A 344 14.55 -18.97 26.34
C ARG A 344 14.57 -19.35 24.85
N LEU A 345 15.68 -19.05 24.16
CA LEU A 345 15.88 -19.50 22.78
C LEU A 345 15.91 -21.03 22.66
N ALA A 346 16.50 -21.73 23.65
CA ALA A 346 16.52 -23.20 23.65
C ALA A 346 15.10 -23.79 23.70
N SER A 347 14.20 -23.25 24.52
CA SER A 347 12.80 -23.72 24.58
C SER A 347 12.03 -23.48 23.26
N LEU A 348 12.33 -22.39 22.54
CA LEU A 348 11.74 -22.15 21.23
C LEU A 348 12.26 -23.13 20.16
N LEU A 349 13.54 -23.49 20.23
CA LEU A 349 14.14 -24.44 19.29
C LEU A 349 13.62 -25.88 19.50
N GLU A 350 13.22 -26.23 20.72
CA GLU A 350 12.58 -27.53 21.01
C GLU A 350 11.23 -27.70 20.30
N LEU A 351 10.55 -26.60 19.95
CA LEU A 351 9.26 -26.61 19.22
C LEU A 351 9.42 -26.79 17.70
N THR A 352 10.63 -26.91 17.18
CA THR A 352 10.90 -26.84 15.74
C THR A 352 11.70 -28.06 15.23
N PRO A 353 11.08 -29.26 15.11
CA PRO A 353 11.81 -30.48 14.77
C PRO A 353 12.32 -30.56 13.31
N SER A 354 11.87 -29.70 12.40
CA SER A 354 12.11 -29.80 10.94
C SER A 354 12.94 -28.64 10.36
N LEU A 355 13.77 -27.96 11.16
CA LEU A 355 14.50 -26.79 10.70
C LEU A 355 15.64 -27.11 9.73
N ASP A 356 15.63 -26.47 8.54
CA ASP A 356 16.70 -26.53 7.54
C ASP A 356 17.81 -25.49 7.82
N VAL A 357 17.45 -24.32 8.31
CA VAL A 357 18.37 -23.20 8.62
C VAL A 357 17.99 -22.50 9.89
N GLN A 358 18.92 -22.36 10.81
CA GLN A 358 18.79 -21.58 12.04
C GLN A 358 19.67 -20.33 11.95
N SER A 359 19.09 -19.16 12.19
CA SER A 359 19.84 -17.94 12.48
C SER A 359 19.31 -17.37 13.78
N ALA A 360 20.13 -17.38 14.82
CA ALA A 360 19.80 -16.80 16.11
C ALA A 360 20.85 -15.75 16.48
N CYS A 361 20.44 -14.53 16.76
CA CYS A 361 21.29 -13.45 17.23
C CYS A 361 20.71 -12.91 18.55
N VAL A 362 21.58 -12.78 19.56
CA VAL A 362 21.28 -12.07 20.81
C VAL A 362 22.13 -10.82 20.82
N VAL A 363 21.52 -9.66 20.92
CA VAL A 363 22.18 -8.35 20.92
C VAL A 363 21.91 -7.62 22.22
#